data_16651ab9c21b3e30b9f1e7a4af05c7f4
#
_entry.id   16651ab9c21b3e30b9f1e7a4af05c7f4
#
_cell.length_a   1.000
_cell.length_b   1.000
_cell.length_c   1.000
_cell.angle_alpha   90.00
_cell.angle_beta   90.00
_cell.angle_gamma   90.00
#
_symmetry.space_group_name_H-M   'P 1'
#
loop_
_entity.id
_entity.type
_entity.pdbx_description
1 polymer ?
#
loop_
_entity_poly.entity_id
_entity_poly.type
_entity_poly.pdbx_seq_one_letter_code
_entity_poly.pdbx_strand_id
1 'polypeptide(L)'
;MNYETVLLKTNRLIIKKGEINDFLKVYEYDFSKLKNVDGECKLVKQDLSKIEAWFKGGINKYYSKIKKGHMFDWIIYADNIPTGNILTEGENLDTKTVFVSYNMHPSYWNKGYMTEALEKVMEFLFFIGYDNVICKYSDGNIRSKRVMEKLGFKPFMIEQDSWKNEKGNLVDDYVMIMTKDDFLSKTARLKVIKNSL
;
A
#
# COMPACT_ATOMS: atom_id res chain seq x y z
N MET A 1 23.38 3.45 -2.61
CA MET A 1 22.63 4.68 -2.22
C MET A 1 21.89 4.39 -0.92
N ASN A 2 21.92 5.29 0.03
CA ASN A 2 21.11 5.14 1.24
C ASN A 2 19.72 5.71 0.97
N TYR A 3 18.70 4.86 0.95
CA TYR A 3 17.31 5.25 0.67
C TYR A 3 16.48 5.50 1.94
N GLU A 4 17.09 5.50 3.13
CA GLU A 4 16.39 5.63 4.42
C GLU A 4 15.62 6.96 4.59
N THR A 5 15.97 7.99 3.81
CA THR A 5 15.38 9.34 3.91
C THR A 5 14.65 9.76 2.64
N VAL A 6 14.11 8.80 1.89
CA VAL A 6 13.41 9.14 0.63
C VAL A 6 12.18 9.97 0.90
N LEU A 7 12.15 11.15 0.27
CA LEU A 7 11.03 12.07 0.25
C LEU A 7 10.43 12.12 -1.15
N LEU A 8 9.20 11.63 -1.29
CA LEU A 8 8.44 11.69 -2.53
C LEU A 8 7.36 12.77 -2.42
N LYS A 9 7.14 13.51 -3.50
CA LYS A 9 6.13 14.57 -3.57
C LYS A 9 5.25 14.39 -4.79
N THR A 10 3.99 14.69 -4.61
CA THR A 10 2.99 14.83 -5.67
C THR A 10 2.41 16.25 -5.63
N ASN A 11 1.35 16.51 -6.39
CA ASN A 11 0.68 17.80 -6.34
C ASN A 11 -0.04 18.05 -4.99
N ARG A 12 -0.50 16.98 -4.32
CA ARG A 12 -1.33 17.08 -3.10
C ARG A 12 -0.72 16.40 -1.88
N LEU A 13 0.33 15.59 -2.07
CA LEU A 13 0.82 14.69 -1.03
C LEU A 13 2.32 14.81 -0.83
N ILE A 14 2.72 14.61 0.42
CA ILE A 14 4.09 14.34 0.82
C ILE A 14 4.13 12.90 1.32
N ILE A 15 5.08 12.11 0.81
CA ILE A 15 5.24 10.70 1.16
C ILE A 15 6.67 10.53 1.65
N LYS A 16 6.84 10.20 2.91
CA LYS A 16 8.15 10.09 3.56
C LYS A 16 8.09 9.12 4.72
N LYS A 17 9.26 8.69 5.21
CA LYS A 17 9.34 7.96 6.47
C LYS A 17 8.66 8.77 7.58
N GLY A 18 7.75 8.12 8.32
CA GLY A 18 7.04 8.71 9.43
C GLY A 18 7.63 8.29 10.78
N GLU A 19 7.15 8.96 11.83
CA GLU A 19 7.40 8.57 13.21
C GLU A 19 6.23 7.71 13.72
N ILE A 20 6.42 7.06 14.87
CA ILE A 20 5.39 6.21 15.46
C ILE A 20 4.06 6.94 15.68
N ASN A 21 4.11 8.20 16.11
CA ASN A 21 2.91 9.01 16.33
C ASN A 21 2.14 9.29 15.04
N ASP A 22 2.82 9.44 13.91
CA ASP A 22 2.18 9.61 12.61
C ASP A 22 1.49 8.31 12.19
N PHE A 23 2.16 7.17 12.42
CA PHE A 23 1.61 5.86 12.15
C PHE A 23 0.35 5.58 12.98
N LEU A 24 0.40 5.86 14.29
CA LEU A 24 -0.75 5.69 15.18
C LEU A 24 -1.96 6.53 14.72
N LYS A 25 -1.76 7.77 14.28
CA LYS A 25 -2.83 8.61 13.73
C LYS A 25 -3.48 8.04 12.49
N VAL A 26 -2.72 7.38 11.61
CA VAL A 26 -3.28 6.70 10.43
C VAL A 26 -4.24 5.59 10.82
N TYR A 27 -4.03 4.94 11.96
CA TYR A 27 -4.84 3.82 12.46
C TYR A 27 -5.85 4.21 13.54
N GLU A 28 -5.93 5.49 13.91
CA GLU A 28 -6.85 6.00 14.95
C GLU A 28 -8.29 6.13 14.43
N TYR A 29 -8.91 4.98 14.07
CA TYR A 29 -10.30 4.96 13.64
C TYR A 29 -11.02 3.67 14.08
N ASP A 30 -12.35 3.75 14.15
CA ASP A 30 -13.22 2.65 14.51
C ASP A 30 -14.02 2.20 13.26
N PHE A 31 -13.65 1.08 12.68
CA PHE A 31 -14.34 0.53 11.51
C PHE A 31 -15.79 0.15 11.78
N SER A 32 -16.14 -0.19 13.02
CA SER A 32 -17.53 -0.55 13.38
C SER A 32 -18.50 0.60 13.12
N LYS A 33 -17.99 1.83 13.09
CA LYS A 33 -18.78 3.05 12.83
C LYS A 33 -18.87 3.41 11.34
N LEU A 34 -18.16 2.73 10.48
CA LEU A 34 -18.20 3.00 9.04
C LEU A 34 -19.42 2.33 8.43
N LYS A 35 -20.36 3.14 7.99
CA LYS A 35 -21.50 2.69 7.16
C LYS A 35 -20.98 2.26 5.80
N ASN A 36 -21.49 1.14 5.25
CA ASN A 36 -21.18 0.64 3.91
C ASN A 36 -19.73 0.17 3.71
N VAL A 37 -19.12 -0.47 4.69
CA VAL A 37 -17.96 -1.33 4.45
C VAL A 37 -18.52 -2.65 3.94
N ASP A 38 -18.69 -2.76 2.62
CA ASP A 38 -19.10 -4.01 1.99
C ASP A 38 -17.94 -5.01 2.07
N GLY A 39 -18.28 -6.24 2.37
CA GLY A 39 -17.35 -7.33 2.49
C GLY A 39 -16.91 -7.61 3.93
N GLU A 40 -16.38 -8.77 4.12
CA GLU A 40 -15.99 -9.31 5.43
C GLU A 40 -14.70 -8.66 6.00
N CYS A 41 -14.12 -7.70 5.29
CA CYS A 41 -13.06 -6.84 5.78
C CYS A 41 -13.62 -5.81 6.77
N LYS A 42 -14.42 -6.25 7.74
CA LYS A 42 -14.64 -5.52 8.97
C LYS A 42 -13.37 -5.65 9.79
N LEU A 43 -12.43 -4.80 9.51
CA LEU A 43 -11.32 -4.66 10.44
C LEU A 43 -11.90 -4.27 11.79
N VAL A 44 -11.66 -5.11 12.76
CA VAL A 44 -11.95 -4.89 14.17
C VAL A 44 -11.45 -3.51 14.55
N LYS A 45 -12.09 -2.90 15.54
CA LYS A 45 -11.55 -1.72 16.23
C LYS A 45 -10.04 -1.88 16.38
N GLN A 46 -9.29 -1.01 15.72
CA GLN A 46 -7.83 -1.10 15.74
C GLN A 46 -7.35 -0.93 17.18
N ASP A 47 -6.69 -1.93 17.69
CA ASP A 47 -6.05 -1.87 18.99
C ASP A 47 -4.72 -1.13 18.81
N LEU A 48 -4.73 0.17 19.10
CA LEU A 48 -3.56 1.03 18.95
C LEU A 48 -2.35 0.52 19.75
N SER A 49 -2.58 -0.18 20.87
CA SER A 49 -1.49 -0.77 21.66
C SER A 49 -0.81 -1.92 20.90
N LYS A 50 -1.56 -2.70 20.16
CA LYS A 50 -1.02 -3.76 19.28
C LYS A 50 -0.29 -3.18 18.08
N ILE A 51 -0.82 -2.10 17.48
CA ILE A 51 -0.17 -1.38 16.38
C ILE A 51 1.15 -0.79 16.88
N GLU A 52 1.15 -0.15 18.04
CA GLU A 52 2.35 0.40 18.66
C GLU A 52 3.39 -0.70 18.97
N ALA A 53 2.95 -1.82 19.55
CA ALA A 53 3.81 -2.97 19.82
C ALA A 53 4.36 -3.60 18.54
N TRP A 54 3.55 -3.68 17.48
CA TRP A 54 3.97 -4.14 16.15
C TRP A 54 4.99 -3.18 15.54
N PHE A 55 4.76 -1.88 15.61
CA PHE A 55 5.69 -0.86 15.12
C PHE A 55 7.03 -0.91 15.88
N LYS A 56 7.00 -1.00 17.22
CA LYS A 56 8.21 -1.02 18.06
C LYS A 56 8.99 -2.34 18.00
N GLY A 57 8.30 -3.45 17.88
CA GLY A 57 8.92 -4.78 17.97
C GLY A 57 8.73 -5.66 16.75
N GLY A 58 7.56 -5.57 16.11
CA GLY A 58 7.19 -6.42 15.00
C GLY A 58 7.88 -6.02 13.71
N ILE A 59 7.96 -4.75 13.41
CA ILE A 59 8.70 -4.22 12.25
C ILE A 59 10.15 -4.68 12.33
N ASN A 60 10.85 -4.39 13.43
CA ASN A 60 12.24 -4.77 13.59
C ASN A 60 12.45 -6.30 13.55
N LYS A 61 11.54 -7.08 14.13
CA LYS A 61 11.60 -8.55 14.11
C LYS A 61 11.25 -9.15 12.75
N TYR A 62 10.32 -8.53 12.04
CA TYR A 62 9.95 -8.90 10.68
C TYR A 62 11.12 -8.60 9.72
N TYR A 63 11.70 -7.42 9.82
CA TYR A 63 12.85 -6.98 9.01
C TYR A 63 14.14 -7.74 9.31
N SER A 64 14.36 -8.19 10.54
CA SER A 64 15.53 -9.03 10.86
C SER A 64 15.47 -10.41 10.23
N LYS A 65 14.29 -10.88 9.82
CA LYS A 65 14.10 -12.17 9.14
C LYS A 65 14.26 -12.10 7.63
N ILE A 66 14.06 -10.91 7.02
CA ILE A 66 14.20 -10.68 5.59
C ILE A 66 15.66 -10.31 5.32
N LYS A 67 16.43 -11.30 4.89
CA LYS A 67 17.83 -11.11 4.52
C LYS A 67 17.91 -10.26 3.25
N LYS A 68 18.42 -9.03 3.39
CA LYS A 68 18.80 -8.10 2.31
C LYS A 68 17.64 -7.64 1.41
N GLY A 69 17.03 -6.52 1.78
CA GLY A 69 16.10 -5.84 0.92
C GLY A 69 15.89 -4.38 1.34
N HIS A 70 15.41 -3.58 0.39
CA HIS A 70 15.03 -2.22 0.66
C HIS A 70 13.64 -2.23 1.32
N MET A 71 13.62 -2.02 2.62
CA MET A 71 12.37 -1.95 3.37
C MET A 71 12.00 -0.49 3.53
N PHE A 72 10.88 -0.12 2.95
CA PHE A 72 10.34 1.23 3.03
C PHE A 72 9.07 1.25 3.86
N ASP A 73 8.97 2.25 4.69
CA ASP A 73 7.85 2.54 5.56
C ASP A 73 7.51 4.02 5.38
N TRP A 74 6.55 4.28 4.50
CA TRP A 74 6.14 5.63 4.17
C TRP A 74 4.81 5.99 4.81
N ILE A 75 4.76 7.16 5.40
CA ILE A 75 3.51 7.83 5.76
C ILE A 75 3.15 8.81 4.64
N ILE A 76 1.87 8.83 4.30
CA ILE A 76 1.27 9.75 3.34
C ILE A 76 0.69 10.93 4.10
N TYR A 77 1.15 12.14 3.79
CA TYR A 77 0.63 13.38 4.36
C TYR A 77 -0.14 14.16 3.32
N ALA A 78 -1.36 14.57 3.66
CA ALA A 78 -2.12 15.60 2.95
C ALA A 78 -2.28 16.80 3.89
N ASP A 79 -1.94 18.00 3.42
CA ASP A 79 -1.95 19.23 4.23
C ASP A 79 -1.21 19.08 5.58
N ASN A 80 -0.06 18.38 5.55
CA ASN A 80 0.77 18.02 6.72
C ASN A 80 0.09 17.09 7.74
N ILE A 81 -1.05 16.48 7.41
CA ILE A 81 -1.75 15.55 8.28
C ILE A 81 -1.45 14.11 7.78
N PRO A 82 -1.01 13.18 8.65
CA PRO A 82 -0.84 11.78 8.27
C PRO A 82 -2.20 11.17 7.93
N THR A 83 -2.33 10.65 6.72
CA THR A 83 -3.61 10.20 6.15
C THR A 83 -3.62 8.72 5.77
N GLY A 84 -2.45 8.14 5.57
CA GLY A 84 -2.28 6.75 5.15
C GLY A 84 -0.82 6.33 5.22
N ASN A 85 -0.57 5.08 4.90
CA ASN A 85 0.79 4.55 4.81
C ASN A 85 0.92 3.56 3.64
N ILE A 86 2.16 3.40 3.16
CA ILE A 86 2.56 2.38 2.20
C ILE A 86 3.81 1.70 2.76
N LEU A 87 3.81 0.38 2.76
CA LEU A 87 4.90 -0.46 3.26
C LEU A 87 5.41 -1.38 2.14
N THR A 88 6.71 -1.66 2.13
CA THR A 88 7.22 -2.84 1.43
C THR A 88 7.27 -4.00 2.42
N GLU A 89 6.62 -5.12 2.11
CA GLU A 89 6.50 -6.28 3.00
C GLU A 89 7.53 -7.36 2.72
N GLY A 90 8.22 -7.26 1.59
CA GLY A 90 9.24 -8.20 1.18
C GLY A 90 9.64 -7.99 -0.27
N GLU A 91 10.69 -8.69 -0.68
CA GLU A 91 11.16 -8.66 -2.06
C GLU A 91 11.70 -10.02 -2.49
N ASN A 92 11.70 -10.24 -3.79
CA ASN A 92 12.43 -11.32 -4.45
C ASN A 92 13.46 -10.67 -5.39
N LEU A 93 14.74 -10.76 -5.01
CA LEU A 93 15.83 -10.13 -5.76
C LEU A 93 16.09 -10.80 -7.10
N ASP A 94 15.87 -12.12 -7.22
CA ASP A 94 16.10 -12.88 -8.45
C ASP A 94 15.12 -12.44 -9.55
N THR A 95 13.88 -12.16 -9.17
CA THR A 95 12.83 -11.67 -10.08
C THR A 95 12.65 -10.16 -10.02
N LYS A 96 13.44 -9.46 -9.20
CA LYS A 96 13.33 -8.02 -8.92
C LYS A 96 11.90 -7.59 -8.60
N THR A 97 11.24 -8.37 -7.77
CA THR A 97 9.85 -8.19 -7.37
C THR A 97 9.77 -7.66 -5.95
N VAL A 98 8.95 -6.64 -5.72
CA VAL A 98 8.67 -6.09 -4.39
C VAL A 98 7.18 -6.23 -4.06
N PHE A 99 6.90 -6.65 -2.83
CA PHE A 99 5.54 -6.76 -2.28
C PHE A 99 5.19 -5.49 -1.52
N VAL A 100 4.06 -4.89 -1.85
CA VAL A 100 3.63 -3.61 -1.29
C VAL A 100 2.24 -3.73 -0.69
N SER A 101 2.11 -3.25 0.55
CA SER A 101 0.82 -3.06 1.21
C SER A 101 0.55 -1.58 1.49
N TYR A 102 -0.71 -1.24 1.70
CA TYR A 102 -1.11 0.13 1.99
C TYR A 102 -2.40 0.18 2.83
N ASN A 103 -2.51 1.27 3.58
CA ASN A 103 -3.70 1.61 4.33
C ASN A 103 -3.97 3.11 4.26
N MET A 104 -5.25 3.49 4.34
CA MET A 104 -5.68 4.89 4.34
C MET A 104 -6.76 5.08 5.41
N HIS A 105 -6.56 6.10 6.24
CA HIS A 105 -7.56 6.50 7.23
C HIS A 105 -8.91 6.81 6.54
N PRO A 106 -10.04 6.30 7.05
CA PRO A 106 -11.35 6.40 6.39
C PRO A 106 -11.80 7.81 6.01
N SER A 107 -11.45 8.82 6.79
CA SER A 107 -11.77 10.23 6.51
C SER A 107 -11.14 10.76 5.21
N TYR A 108 -10.19 10.02 4.64
CA TYR A 108 -9.47 10.38 3.41
C TYR A 108 -9.79 9.45 2.23
N TRP A 109 -10.72 8.51 2.40
CA TRP A 109 -11.18 7.65 1.31
C TRP A 109 -11.88 8.45 0.20
N ASN A 110 -11.94 7.89 -0.97
CA ASN A 110 -12.59 8.44 -2.18
C ASN A 110 -12.02 9.78 -2.68
N LYS A 111 -10.91 10.27 -2.12
CA LYS A 111 -10.22 11.48 -2.56
C LYS A 111 -9.12 11.21 -3.60
N GLY A 112 -8.87 9.94 -3.92
CA GLY A 112 -7.82 9.52 -4.87
C GLY A 112 -6.41 9.53 -4.29
N TYR A 113 -6.23 9.86 -3.02
CA TYR A 113 -4.92 10.00 -2.37
C TYR A 113 -4.10 8.72 -2.43
N MET A 114 -4.69 7.54 -2.14
CA MET A 114 -3.95 6.29 -2.22
C MET A 114 -3.50 5.98 -3.65
N THR A 115 -4.34 6.21 -4.64
CA THR A 115 -3.96 6.00 -6.06
C THR A 115 -2.77 6.89 -6.45
N GLU A 116 -2.82 8.18 -6.08
CA GLU A 116 -1.74 9.16 -6.34
C GLU A 116 -0.45 8.80 -5.60
N ALA A 117 -0.56 8.40 -4.34
CA ALA A 117 0.60 8.02 -3.53
C ALA A 117 1.26 6.73 -4.05
N LEU A 118 0.46 5.69 -4.31
CA LEU A 118 0.98 4.40 -4.79
C LEU A 118 1.61 4.53 -6.19
N GLU A 119 1.03 5.35 -7.08
CA GLU A 119 1.64 5.66 -8.38
C GLU A 119 3.04 6.28 -8.20
N LYS A 120 3.17 7.24 -7.28
CA LYS A 120 4.46 7.89 -7.00
C LYS A 120 5.47 6.95 -6.36
N VAL A 121 5.03 6.08 -5.47
CA VAL A 121 5.88 5.04 -4.87
C VAL A 121 6.33 4.03 -5.93
N MET A 122 5.47 3.61 -6.85
CA MET A 122 5.85 2.71 -7.94
C MET A 122 6.89 3.35 -8.88
N GLU A 123 6.75 4.65 -9.22
CA GLU A 123 7.79 5.38 -9.98
C GLU A 123 9.15 5.22 -9.31
N PHE A 124 9.21 5.42 -8.00
CA PHE A 124 10.45 5.29 -7.23
C PHE A 124 10.97 3.85 -7.19
N LEU A 125 10.10 2.87 -6.93
CA LEU A 125 10.50 1.46 -6.87
C LEU A 125 11.06 0.97 -8.22
N PHE A 126 10.44 1.34 -9.34
CA PHE A 126 10.96 1.03 -10.68
C PHE A 126 12.26 1.78 -11.00
N PHE A 127 12.41 3.00 -10.48
CA PHE A 127 13.66 3.77 -10.63
C PHE A 127 14.84 3.11 -9.91
N ILE A 128 14.63 2.56 -8.71
CA ILE A 128 15.69 1.89 -7.93
C ILE A 128 15.99 0.46 -8.38
N GLY A 129 15.26 -0.06 -9.39
CA GLY A 129 15.64 -1.30 -10.08
C GLY A 129 14.69 -2.48 -9.91
N TYR A 130 13.54 -2.33 -9.27
CA TYR A 130 12.51 -3.36 -9.33
C TYR A 130 11.88 -3.42 -10.73
N ASP A 131 11.52 -4.63 -11.15
CA ASP A 131 10.83 -4.88 -12.41
C ASP A 131 9.34 -5.18 -12.20
N ASN A 132 8.96 -5.61 -10.97
CA ASN A 132 7.60 -5.97 -10.63
C ASN A 132 7.20 -5.42 -9.25
N VAL A 133 5.99 -4.88 -9.16
CA VAL A 133 5.33 -4.52 -7.90
C VAL A 133 4.10 -5.40 -7.74
N ILE A 134 4.00 -6.10 -6.62
CA ILE A 134 2.87 -6.94 -6.25
C ILE A 134 2.12 -6.30 -5.09
N CYS A 135 0.80 -6.21 -5.24
CA CYS A 135 -0.14 -5.87 -4.17
C CYS A 135 -1.21 -6.95 -4.09
N LYS A 136 -1.88 -7.06 -2.95
CA LYS A 136 -3.02 -7.97 -2.84
C LYS A 136 -4.19 -7.31 -2.11
N TYR A 137 -5.38 -7.85 -2.36
CA TYR A 137 -6.59 -7.47 -1.63
C TYR A 137 -7.40 -8.73 -1.30
N SER A 138 -8.01 -8.73 -0.12
CA SER A 138 -8.88 -9.82 0.30
C SER A 138 -10.25 -9.72 -0.38
N ASP A 139 -10.91 -10.84 -0.55
CA ASP A 139 -12.27 -10.87 -1.09
C ASP A 139 -13.19 -9.90 -0.34
N GLY A 140 -14.04 -9.20 -1.10
CA GLY A 140 -14.90 -8.13 -0.56
C GLY A 140 -14.23 -6.78 -0.36
N ASN A 141 -12.90 -6.65 -0.43
CA ASN A 141 -12.20 -5.36 -0.32
C ASN A 141 -12.19 -4.58 -1.65
N ILE A 142 -13.39 -4.15 -2.08
CA ILE A 142 -13.59 -3.43 -3.35
C ILE A 142 -12.79 -2.11 -3.41
N ARG A 143 -12.49 -1.48 -2.27
CA ARG A 143 -11.73 -0.22 -2.25
C ARG A 143 -10.29 -0.44 -2.66
N SER A 144 -9.64 -1.46 -2.10
CA SER A 144 -8.27 -1.83 -2.48
C SER A 144 -8.21 -2.30 -3.95
N LYS A 145 -9.16 -3.15 -4.37
CA LYS A 145 -9.31 -3.57 -5.76
C LYS A 145 -9.34 -2.37 -6.72
N ARG A 146 -10.20 -1.38 -6.45
CA ARG A 146 -10.34 -0.18 -7.29
C ARG A 146 -9.07 0.67 -7.37
N VAL A 147 -8.27 0.75 -6.31
CA VAL A 147 -6.97 1.44 -6.36
C VAL A 147 -6.05 0.74 -7.36
N MET A 148 -5.92 -0.57 -7.27
CA MET A 148 -5.07 -1.37 -8.17
C MET A 148 -5.56 -1.31 -9.61
N GLU A 149 -6.86 -1.47 -9.86
CA GLU A 149 -7.46 -1.37 -11.20
C GLU A 149 -7.21 0.00 -11.84
N LYS A 150 -7.39 1.10 -11.11
CA LYS A 150 -7.11 2.46 -11.60
C LYS A 150 -5.64 2.64 -11.99
N LEU A 151 -4.75 2.01 -11.26
CA LEU A 151 -3.31 2.04 -11.58
C LEU A 151 -2.96 1.11 -12.74
N GLY A 152 -3.83 0.16 -13.09
CA GLY A 152 -3.62 -0.77 -14.19
C GLY A 152 -2.91 -2.05 -13.79
N PHE A 153 -2.95 -2.41 -12.51
CA PHE A 153 -2.52 -3.72 -12.05
C PHE A 153 -3.32 -4.82 -12.76
N LYS A 154 -2.67 -5.92 -13.05
CA LYS A 154 -3.26 -7.11 -13.68
C LYS A 154 -3.41 -8.24 -12.66
N PRO A 155 -4.45 -9.08 -12.77
CA PRO A 155 -4.53 -10.30 -11.97
C PRO A 155 -3.28 -11.17 -12.17
N PHE A 156 -2.75 -11.71 -11.08
CA PHE A 156 -1.59 -12.60 -11.10
C PHE A 156 -1.93 -14.00 -10.59
N MET A 157 -2.48 -14.10 -9.38
CA MET A 157 -2.93 -15.36 -8.80
C MET A 157 -3.98 -15.13 -7.72
N ILE A 158 -4.60 -16.22 -7.27
CA ILE A 158 -5.49 -16.23 -6.10
C ILE A 158 -4.82 -17.11 -5.05
N GLU A 159 -4.62 -16.55 -3.86
CA GLU A 159 -4.23 -17.30 -2.67
C GLU A 159 -5.52 -17.75 -1.98
N GLN A 160 -5.92 -19.01 -2.20
CA GLN A 160 -7.12 -19.57 -1.60
C GLN A 160 -6.93 -19.77 -0.10
N ASP A 161 -8.01 -19.56 0.67
CA ASP A 161 -8.04 -19.80 2.11
C ASP A 161 -6.91 -19.09 2.87
N SER A 162 -6.53 -17.89 2.40
CA SER A 162 -5.34 -17.15 2.84
C SER A 162 -5.37 -16.82 4.33
N TRP A 163 -6.56 -16.51 4.87
CA TRP A 163 -6.73 -16.21 6.28
C TRP A 163 -8.17 -16.48 6.76
N LYS A 164 -8.39 -16.47 8.07
CA LYS A 164 -9.72 -16.61 8.66
C LYS A 164 -10.20 -15.27 9.17
N ASN A 165 -11.43 -14.90 8.78
CA ASN A 165 -12.09 -13.74 9.34
C ASN A 165 -12.61 -14.00 10.78
N GLU A 166 -13.17 -12.99 11.42
CA GLU A 166 -13.68 -13.07 12.79
C GLU A 166 -14.81 -14.10 12.99
N LYS A 167 -15.53 -14.42 11.93
CA LYS A 167 -16.57 -15.46 11.95
C LYS A 167 -16.02 -16.86 11.74
N GLY A 168 -14.69 -16.99 11.55
CA GLY A 168 -14.01 -18.24 11.28
C GLY A 168 -14.09 -18.69 9.81
N ASN A 169 -14.64 -17.89 8.89
CA ASN A 169 -14.69 -18.20 7.48
C ASN A 169 -13.32 -17.97 6.85
N LEU A 170 -12.94 -18.86 5.94
CA LEU A 170 -11.75 -18.70 5.12
C LEU A 170 -11.99 -17.62 4.06
N VAL A 171 -10.99 -16.82 3.78
CA VAL A 171 -11.04 -15.68 2.86
C VAL A 171 -9.89 -15.77 1.88
N ASP A 172 -10.17 -15.57 0.60
CA ASP A 172 -9.18 -15.54 -0.46
C ASP A 172 -8.52 -14.17 -0.59
N ASP A 173 -7.23 -14.17 -0.93
CA ASP A 173 -6.52 -12.97 -1.34
C ASP A 173 -6.27 -12.99 -2.86
N TYR A 174 -6.63 -11.92 -3.52
CA TYR A 174 -6.37 -11.70 -4.94
C TYR A 174 -5.05 -10.95 -5.09
N VAL A 175 -4.07 -11.62 -5.67
CA VAL A 175 -2.74 -11.07 -5.92
C VAL A 175 -2.72 -10.39 -7.28
N MET A 176 -2.27 -9.15 -7.28
CA MET A 176 -2.21 -8.29 -8.47
C MET A 176 -0.78 -7.85 -8.74
N ILE A 177 -0.40 -7.77 -10.00
CA ILE A 177 0.94 -7.38 -10.44
C ILE A 177 0.91 -6.15 -11.33
N MET A 178 1.90 -5.28 -11.14
CA MET A 178 2.26 -4.20 -12.06
C MET A 178 3.70 -4.42 -12.50
N THR A 179 3.92 -4.63 -13.78
CA THR A 179 5.27 -4.66 -14.36
C THR A 179 5.76 -3.26 -14.69
N LYS A 180 7.07 -3.07 -14.70
CA LYS A 180 7.69 -1.79 -15.12
C LYS A 180 7.27 -1.38 -16.52
N ASP A 181 7.21 -2.33 -17.46
CA ASP A 181 6.83 -2.07 -18.85
C ASP A 181 5.38 -1.62 -18.98
N ASP A 182 4.44 -2.28 -18.26
CA ASP A 182 3.04 -1.88 -18.23
C ASP A 182 2.87 -0.46 -17.66
N PHE A 183 3.59 -0.17 -16.58
CA PHE A 183 3.58 1.14 -15.93
C PHE A 183 4.09 2.25 -16.85
N LEU A 184 5.24 2.05 -17.50
CA LEU A 184 5.82 3.01 -18.43
C LEU A 184 4.93 3.23 -19.65
N SER A 185 4.37 2.15 -20.21
CA SER A 185 3.45 2.22 -21.35
C SER A 185 2.19 3.03 -21.04
N LYS A 186 1.61 2.82 -19.85
CA LYS A 186 0.47 3.62 -19.37
C LYS A 186 0.82 5.08 -19.22
N THR A 187 1.96 5.38 -18.57
CA THR A 187 2.41 6.75 -18.31
C THR A 187 2.68 7.50 -19.61
N ALA A 188 3.28 6.85 -20.60
CA ALA A 188 3.52 7.42 -21.91
C ALA A 188 2.22 7.78 -22.64
N ARG A 189 1.22 6.88 -22.63
CA ARG A 189 -0.12 7.14 -23.23
C ARG A 189 -0.80 8.34 -22.58
N LEU A 190 -0.74 8.47 -21.26
CA LEU A 190 -1.35 9.60 -20.54
C LEU A 190 -0.66 10.94 -20.89
N LYS A 191 0.66 10.95 -21.09
CA LYS A 191 1.40 12.15 -21.53
C LYS A 191 0.98 12.58 -22.93
N VAL A 192 0.85 11.64 -23.86
CA VAL A 192 0.39 11.93 -25.23
C VAL A 192 -1.01 12.56 -25.21
N ILE A 193 -1.93 11.98 -24.47
CA ILE A 193 -3.32 12.50 -24.35
C ILE A 193 -3.31 13.93 -23.78
N LYS A 194 -2.56 14.18 -22.72
CA LYS A 194 -2.47 15.52 -22.09
C LYS A 194 -1.87 16.60 -23.02
N ASN A 195 -0.98 16.21 -23.92
CA ASN A 195 -0.36 17.14 -24.87
C ASN A 195 -1.23 17.36 -26.11
N SER A 196 -2.31 16.60 -26.27
CA SER A 196 -3.23 16.69 -27.41
C SER A 196 -4.54 17.43 -27.05
N LEU A 197 -4.69 17.85 -25.80
CA LEU A 197 -5.82 18.66 -25.27
C LEU A 197 -5.36 20.09 -24.99
#